data_f9e1b9586805971990f95b4b1153d677
#
_entry.id   f9e1b9586805971990f95b4b1153d677
#
_cell.length_a   1.000
_cell.length_b   1.000
_cell.length_c   1.000
_cell.angle_alpha   90.00
_cell.angle_beta   90.00
_cell.angle_gamma   90.00
#
_symmetry.space_group_name_H-M   'P 1'
#
loop_
_entity.id
_entity.type
_entity.pdbx_description
1 polymer ?
#
loop_
_entity_poly.entity_id
_entity_poly.type
_entity_poly.pdbx_seq_one_letter_code
_entity_poly.pdbx_strand_id
1 'polypeptide(L)'
;MKLIKRVLIIFVIILLVVTGFQVKGGYDRYKSALEEKPLETVIDELKSEEDYTKYEDIPKIYFDALVAVEDRRFYKHNGFDFIGSCRAVYNDIKAWELLEGGSTIAQQLAKNLYFPNDHTLERKIAEIFMALEIEREYEKEDVLEFYVNGIYYGSGYYNIYDASMGYFGKAPSEMNDYECTLLVGIPNAPSIYSLKVNPDLAHKRQSKVLECMVELEYISQDEADTINKNK
;
A
#
# COMPACT_ATOMS: atom_id res chain seq x y z
N MET A 1 -16.00 -30.25 -32.60
CA MET A 1 -14.65 -29.67 -32.37
C MET A 1 -14.42 -28.34 -33.11
N LYS A 2 -14.63 -28.22 -34.43
CA LYS A 2 -14.38 -26.94 -35.18
C LYS A 2 -15.23 -25.75 -34.70
N LEU A 3 -16.50 -25.96 -34.33
CA LEU A 3 -17.39 -24.91 -33.85
C LEU A 3 -16.94 -24.41 -32.46
N ILE A 4 -16.61 -25.30 -31.53
CA ILE A 4 -16.12 -24.94 -30.18
C ILE A 4 -14.83 -24.11 -30.28
N LYS A 5 -13.88 -24.51 -31.15
CA LYS A 5 -12.65 -23.72 -31.38
C LYS A 5 -12.95 -22.30 -31.90
N ARG A 6 -13.91 -22.16 -32.82
CA ARG A 6 -14.31 -20.84 -33.35
C ARG A 6 -14.94 -19.97 -32.27
N VAL A 7 -15.83 -20.53 -31.43
CA VAL A 7 -16.45 -19.83 -30.31
C VAL A 7 -15.40 -19.37 -29.32
N LEU A 8 -14.43 -20.26 -28.97
CA LEU A 8 -13.34 -19.92 -28.06
C LEU A 8 -12.46 -18.78 -28.62
N ILE A 9 -12.13 -18.82 -29.93
CA ILE A 9 -11.33 -17.77 -30.58
C ILE A 9 -12.09 -16.41 -30.53
N ILE A 10 -13.38 -16.41 -30.85
CA ILE A 10 -14.21 -15.19 -30.80
C ILE A 10 -14.25 -14.66 -29.35
N PHE A 11 -14.44 -15.52 -28.36
CA PHE A 11 -14.43 -15.13 -26.95
C PHE A 11 -13.10 -14.49 -26.55
N VAL A 12 -11.96 -15.08 -26.93
CA VAL A 12 -10.63 -14.52 -26.66
C VAL A 12 -10.44 -13.17 -27.34
N ILE A 13 -10.90 -13.02 -28.59
CA ILE A 13 -10.82 -11.73 -29.30
C ILE A 13 -11.64 -10.66 -28.58
N ILE A 14 -12.88 -10.98 -28.18
CA ILE A 14 -13.74 -10.05 -27.43
C ILE A 14 -13.05 -9.65 -26.11
N LEU A 15 -12.51 -10.63 -25.39
CA LEU A 15 -11.79 -10.37 -24.14
C LEU A 15 -10.59 -9.43 -24.34
N LEU A 16 -9.78 -9.66 -25.38
CA LEU A 16 -8.64 -8.81 -25.72
C LEU A 16 -9.07 -7.38 -26.08
N VAL A 17 -10.15 -7.25 -26.86
CA VAL A 17 -10.71 -5.93 -27.24
C VAL A 17 -11.20 -5.19 -26.00
N VAL A 18 -11.99 -5.84 -25.14
CA VAL A 18 -12.49 -5.24 -23.88
C VAL A 18 -11.33 -4.83 -22.98
N THR A 19 -10.33 -5.72 -22.79
CA THR A 19 -9.13 -5.40 -22.00
C THR A 19 -8.37 -4.21 -22.60
N GLY A 20 -8.24 -4.14 -23.93
CA GLY A 20 -7.59 -3.02 -24.61
C GLY A 20 -8.31 -1.69 -24.36
N PHE A 21 -9.65 -1.66 -24.36
CA PHE A 21 -10.43 -0.47 -24.01
C PHE A 21 -10.23 -0.06 -22.53
N GLN A 22 -10.21 -1.03 -21.61
CA GLN A 22 -9.98 -0.75 -20.20
C GLN A 22 -8.57 -0.18 -19.94
N VAL A 23 -7.54 -0.78 -20.58
CA VAL A 23 -6.17 -0.29 -20.49
C VAL A 23 -6.06 1.12 -21.05
N LYS A 24 -6.68 1.38 -22.21
CA LYS A 24 -6.71 2.72 -22.78
C LYS A 24 -7.40 3.73 -21.84
N GLY A 25 -8.58 3.39 -21.32
CA GLY A 25 -9.30 4.24 -20.36
C GLY A 25 -8.49 4.55 -19.12
N GLY A 26 -7.81 3.56 -18.53
CA GLY A 26 -6.91 3.76 -17.41
C GLY A 26 -5.69 4.63 -17.73
N TYR A 27 -5.11 4.46 -18.92
CA TYR A 27 -4.00 5.30 -19.39
C TYR A 27 -4.43 6.76 -19.62
N ASP A 28 -5.58 6.97 -20.29
CA ASP A 28 -6.13 8.31 -20.54
C ASP A 28 -6.40 9.02 -19.20
N ARG A 29 -6.94 8.28 -18.22
CA ARG A 29 -7.17 8.79 -16.86
C ARG A 29 -5.90 9.18 -16.12
N TYR A 30 -4.86 8.34 -16.17
CA TYR A 30 -3.54 8.66 -15.62
C TYR A 30 -2.98 9.94 -16.26
N LYS A 31 -3.05 10.07 -17.59
CA LYS A 31 -2.59 11.26 -18.30
C LYS A 31 -3.36 12.51 -17.89
N SER A 32 -4.69 12.43 -17.84
CA SER A 32 -5.54 13.55 -17.41
C SER A 32 -5.22 13.99 -15.97
N ALA A 33 -4.95 13.05 -15.07
CA ALA A 33 -4.57 13.36 -13.70
C ALA A 33 -3.23 14.13 -13.62
N LEU A 34 -2.23 13.76 -14.42
CA LEU A 34 -0.96 14.48 -14.49
C LEU A 34 -1.08 15.85 -15.21
N GLU A 35 -1.96 15.98 -16.20
CA GLU A 35 -2.25 17.26 -16.85
C GLU A 35 -2.98 18.24 -15.92
N GLU A 36 -3.91 17.72 -15.10
CA GLU A 36 -4.61 18.51 -14.09
C GLU A 36 -3.67 18.94 -12.96
N LYS A 37 -2.84 18.00 -12.46
CA LYS A 37 -1.90 18.26 -11.39
C LYS A 37 -0.62 17.44 -11.57
N PRO A 38 0.48 18.09 -11.99
CA PRO A 38 1.78 17.42 -12.17
C PRO A 38 2.27 16.75 -10.88
N LEU A 39 2.96 15.61 -11.01
CA LEU A 39 3.44 14.82 -9.87
C LEU A 39 4.33 15.63 -8.93
N GLU A 40 5.26 16.42 -9.46
CA GLU A 40 6.12 17.32 -8.68
C GLU A 40 5.28 18.28 -7.81
N THR A 41 4.22 18.89 -8.38
CA THR A 41 3.35 19.78 -7.63
C THR A 41 2.64 19.09 -6.47
N VAL A 42 2.14 17.85 -6.70
CA VAL A 42 1.47 17.06 -5.64
C VAL A 42 2.45 16.72 -4.51
N ILE A 43 3.66 16.34 -4.86
CA ILE A 43 4.70 16.02 -3.88
C ILE A 43 5.18 17.26 -3.13
N ASP A 44 5.34 18.40 -3.81
CA ASP A 44 5.72 19.65 -3.15
C ASP A 44 4.64 20.14 -2.17
N GLU A 45 3.36 20.01 -2.52
CA GLU A 45 2.27 20.29 -1.59
C GLU A 45 2.30 19.36 -0.38
N LEU A 46 2.47 18.04 -0.59
CA LEU A 46 2.60 17.06 0.48
C LEU A 46 3.76 17.41 1.42
N LYS A 47 4.93 17.75 0.87
CA LYS A 47 6.12 18.17 1.62
C LYS A 47 5.96 19.50 2.35
N SER A 48 5.02 20.33 1.93
CA SER A 48 4.76 21.64 2.55
C SER A 48 3.81 21.58 3.75
N GLU A 49 3.22 20.41 4.05
CA GLU A 49 2.37 20.24 5.22
C GLU A 49 3.16 20.43 6.51
N GLU A 50 2.58 21.09 7.51
CA GLU A 50 3.25 21.45 8.77
C GLU A 50 3.75 20.23 9.53
N ASP A 51 3.00 19.12 9.47
CA ASP A 51 3.28 17.87 10.17
C ASP A 51 3.96 16.82 9.28
N TYR A 52 4.59 17.25 8.18
CA TYR A 52 5.34 16.35 7.29
C TYR A 52 6.54 15.75 8.01
N THR A 53 6.62 14.42 8.03
CA THR A 53 7.68 13.66 8.70
C THR A 53 8.67 13.11 7.68
N LYS A 54 9.95 13.40 7.85
CA LYS A 54 11.01 12.90 6.97
C LYS A 54 11.32 11.43 7.24
N TYR A 55 11.85 10.74 6.24
CA TYR A 55 12.25 9.34 6.33
C TYR A 55 13.18 9.08 7.53
N GLU A 56 14.19 9.92 7.73
CA GLU A 56 15.17 9.81 8.82
C GLU A 56 14.58 10.00 10.23
N ASP A 57 13.40 10.62 10.34
CA ASP A 57 12.71 10.87 11.63
C ASP A 57 11.74 9.71 12.00
N ILE A 58 11.77 8.61 11.26
CA ILE A 58 10.92 7.44 11.51
C ILE A 58 11.81 6.23 11.82
N PRO A 59 11.55 5.48 12.90
CA PRO A 59 12.33 4.30 13.22
C PRO A 59 12.36 3.29 12.07
N LYS A 60 13.54 2.76 11.75
CA LYS A 60 13.74 1.80 10.65
C LYS A 60 12.77 0.61 10.69
N ILE A 61 12.46 0.12 11.89
CA ILE A 61 11.56 -1.02 12.09
C ILE A 61 10.15 -0.74 11.52
N TYR A 62 9.71 0.52 11.48
CA TYR A 62 8.44 0.89 10.86
C TYR A 62 8.44 0.55 9.37
N PHE A 63 9.49 0.95 8.64
CA PHE A 63 9.59 0.68 7.20
C PHE A 63 9.82 -0.80 6.89
N ASP A 64 10.62 -1.49 7.70
CA ASP A 64 10.81 -2.94 7.60
C ASP A 64 9.46 -3.68 7.76
N ALA A 65 8.65 -3.28 8.74
CA ALA A 65 7.31 -3.81 8.96
C ALA A 65 6.34 -3.49 7.81
N LEU A 66 6.36 -2.24 7.31
CA LEU A 66 5.55 -1.78 6.20
C LEU A 66 5.84 -2.60 4.93
N VAL A 67 7.11 -2.72 4.56
CA VAL A 67 7.53 -3.51 3.40
C VAL A 67 7.18 -4.98 3.59
N ALA A 68 7.37 -5.54 4.79
CA ALA A 68 7.07 -6.94 5.06
C ALA A 68 5.59 -7.28 4.87
N VAL A 69 4.68 -6.41 5.27
CA VAL A 69 3.24 -6.73 5.27
C VAL A 69 2.52 -6.25 4.01
N GLU A 70 2.92 -5.12 3.42
CA GLU A 70 2.23 -4.50 2.28
C GLU A 70 2.88 -4.86 0.93
N ASP A 71 4.22 -4.94 0.88
CA ASP A 71 4.94 -5.09 -0.39
C ASP A 71 6.27 -5.84 -0.22
N ARG A 72 6.22 -7.15 -0.01
CA ARG A 72 7.37 -8.03 0.30
C ARG A 72 8.52 -7.94 -0.71
N ARG A 73 8.25 -7.44 -1.90
CA ARG A 73 9.22 -7.33 -3.00
C ARG A 73 9.52 -5.88 -3.38
N PHE A 74 9.20 -4.93 -2.53
CA PHE A 74 9.30 -3.50 -2.77
C PHE A 74 10.63 -3.09 -3.41
N TYR A 75 11.74 -3.58 -2.91
CA TYR A 75 13.08 -3.31 -3.46
C TYR A 75 13.44 -4.12 -4.72
N LYS A 76 12.51 -4.93 -5.27
CA LYS A 76 12.75 -5.84 -6.41
C LYS A 76 11.89 -5.55 -7.63
N HIS A 77 11.08 -4.51 -7.59
CA HIS A 77 10.25 -4.06 -8.71
C HIS A 77 10.29 -2.52 -8.81
N ASN A 78 9.69 -1.97 -9.86
CA ASN A 78 9.60 -0.53 -10.12
C ASN A 78 8.11 -0.16 -10.29
N GLY A 79 7.42 0.15 -9.19
CA GLY A 79 6.02 0.61 -9.16
C GLY A 79 4.97 -0.51 -9.24
N PHE A 80 5.20 -1.60 -9.97
CA PHE A 80 4.28 -2.71 -10.11
C PHE A 80 4.97 -4.07 -9.94
N ASP A 81 4.47 -4.91 -9.04
CA ASP A 81 4.96 -6.28 -8.84
C ASP A 81 4.02 -7.31 -9.47
N PHE A 82 4.32 -7.70 -10.73
CA PHE A 82 3.56 -8.74 -11.43
C PHE A 82 3.63 -10.09 -10.70
N ILE A 83 4.81 -10.44 -10.16
CA ILE A 83 5.00 -11.74 -9.45
C ILE A 83 4.21 -11.73 -8.14
N GLY A 84 4.27 -10.63 -7.37
CA GLY A 84 3.51 -10.45 -6.15
C GLY A 84 1.99 -10.50 -6.40
N SER A 85 1.52 -9.79 -7.42
CA SER A 85 0.11 -9.80 -7.82
C SER A 85 -0.38 -11.19 -8.22
N CYS A 86 0.39 -11.95 -9.01
CA CYS A 86 0.04 -13.32 -9.36
C CYS A 86 0.02 -14.25 -8.13
N ARG A 87 0.97 -14.09 -7.20
CA ARG A 87 1.01 -14.86 -5.96
C ARG A 87 -0.21 -14.57 -5.08
N ALA A 88 -0.57 -13.30 -4.89
CA ALA A 88 -1.74 -12.89 -4.11
C ALA A 88 -3.01 -13.52 -4.69
N VAL A 89 -3.26 -13.41 -5.99
CA VAL A 89 -4.40 -14.03 -6.66
C VAL A 89 -4.41 -15.56 -6.47
N TYR A 90 -3.27 -16.22 -6.59
CA TYR A 90 -3.17 -17.67 -6.39
C TYR A 90 -3.51 -18.07 -4.93
N ASN A 91 -3.01 -17.32 -3.93
CA ASN A 91 -3.27 -17.59 -2.51
C ASN A 91 -4.73 -17.32 -2.16
N ASP A 92 -5.32 -16.24 -2.66
CA ASP A 92 -6.74 -15.92 -2.46
C ASP A 92 -7.66 -16.99 -3.05
N ILE A 93 -7.39 -17.46 -4.28
CA ILE A 93 -8.15 -18.57 -4.90
C ILE A 93 -8.02 -19.84 -4.08
N LYS A 94 -6.82 -20.17 -3.61
CA LYS A 94 -6.57 -21.38 -2.83
C LYS A 94 -7.26 -21.37 -1.48
N ALA A 95 -7.32 -20.22 -0.83
CA ALA A 95 -7.94 -20.04 0.48
C ALA A 95 -9.45 -19.79 0.43
N TRP A 96 -10.01 -19.46 -0.75
CA TRP A 96 -11.38 -18.95 -0.92
C TRP A 96 -11.67 -17.70 -0.08
N GLU A 97 -10.63 -16.93 0.23
CA GLU A 97 -10.69 -15.70 1.03
C GLU A 97 -9.70 -14.69 0.43
N LEU A 98 -10.01 -13.39 0.58
CA LEU A 98 -9.08 -12.31 0.23
C LEU A 98 -8.06 -12.16 1.37
N LEU A 99 -6.95 -12.88 1.28
CA LEU A 99 -5.94 -12.94 2.34
C LEU A 99 -4.81 -11.93 2.14
N GLU A 100 -4.42 -11.67 0.90
CA GLU A 100 -3.27 -10.83 0.57
C GLU A 100 -3.68 -9.65 -0.32
N GLY A 101 -3.15 -8.46 0.00
CA GLY A 101 -3.20 -7.31 -0.91
C GLY A 101 -2.23 -7.50 -2.07
N GLY A 102 -2.72 -7.45 -3.30
CA GLY A 102 -1.88 -7.55 -4.51
C GLY A 102 -1.37 -6.19 -5.02
N SER A 103 -1.57 -5.10 -4.27
CA SER A 103 -1.15 -3.75 -4.65
C SER A 103 0.19 -3.41 -4.01
N THR A 104 1.09 -2.77 -4.76
CA THR A 104 2.36 -2.26 -4.23
C THR A 104 2.14 -1.01 -3.36
N ILE A 105 3.15 -0.63 -2.56
CA ILE A 105 3.16 0.63 -1.79
C ILE A 105 2.98 1.82 -2.74
N ALA A 106 3.70 1.84 -3.87
CA ALA A 106 3.57 2.90 -4.88
C ALA A 106 2.15 2.98 -5.49
N GLN A 107 1.47 1.85 -5.71
CA GLN A 107 0.07 1.85 -6.16
C GLN A 107 -0.89 2.38 -5.10
N GLN A 108 -0.66 2.07 -3.82
CA GLN A 108 -1.45 2.62 -2.73
C GLN A 108 -1.23 4.12 -2.58
N LEU A 109 0.02 4.59 -2.71
CA LEU A 109 0.36 6.02 -2.75
C LEU A 109 -0.35 6.72 -3.91
N ALA A 110 -0.23 6.19 -5.13
CA ALA A 110 -0.90 6.73 -6.33
C ALA A 110 -2.42 6.85 -6.14
N LYS A 111 -3.05 5.82 -5.54
CA LYS A 111 -4.48 5.85 -5.20
C LYS A 111 -4.81 7.00 -4.25
N ASN A 112 -4.05 7.17 -3.19
CA ASN A 112 -4.35 8.18 -2.16
C ASN A 112 -4.12 9.61 -2.66
N LEU A 113 -3.08 9.84 -3.46
CA LEU A 113 -2.75 11.16 -3.98
C LEU A 113 -3.67 11.62 -5.14
N TYR A 114 -4.10 10.68 -6.01
CA TYR A 114 -4.80 11.04 -7.25
C TYR A 114 -6.21 10.48 -7.40
N PHE A 115 -6.53 9.35 -6.74
CA PHE A 115 -7.76 8.60 -7.01
C PHE A 115 -8.53 8.18 -5.75
N PRO A 116 -8.70 9.04 -4.71
CA PRO A 116 -9.14 8.61 -3.39
C PRO A 116 -10.58 8.05 -3.32
N ASN A 117 -11.48 8.44 -4.22
CA ASN A 117 -12.92 8.15 -4.14
C ASN A 117 -13.46 7.30 -5.29
N ASP A 118 -12.62 6.59 -6.01
CA ASP A 118 -13.01 5.79 -7.16
C ASP A 118 -12.78 4.29 -6.93
N HIS A 119 -13.67 3.45 -7.48
CA HIS A 119 -13.64 1.99 -7.35
C HIS A 119 -13.73 1.27 -8.71
N THR A 120 -13.37 1.95 -9.81
CA THR A 120 -13.42 1.40 -11.16
C THR A 120 -12.17 0.59 -11.52
N LEU A 121 -12.29 -0.32 -12.52
CA LEU A 121 -11.14 -1.03 -13.08
C LEU A 121 -10.17 -0.06 -13.78
N GLU A 122 -10.71 0.97 -14.46
CA GLU A 122 -9.90 2.01 -15.11
C GLU A 122 -9.04 2.76 -14.10
N ARG A 123 -9.58 3.09 -12.92
CA ARG A 123 -8.78 3.65 -11.82
C ARG A 123 -7.63 2.70 -11.43
N LYS A 124 -7.90 1.39 -11.27
CA LYS A 124 -6.86 0.44 -10.88
C LYS A 124 -5.74 0.35 -11.91
N ILE A 125 -6.07 0.51 -13.18
CA ILE A 125 -5.07 0.58 -14.26
C ILE A 125 -4.33 1.93 -14.22
N ALA A 126 -5.03 3.04 -13.97
CA ALA A 126 -4.40 4.36 -13.81
C ALA A 126 -3.42 4.39 -12.62
N GLU A 127 -3.74 3.74 -11.50
CA GLU A 127 -2.82 3.56 -10.36
C GLU A 127 -1.52 2.86 -10.76
N ILE A 128 -1.60 1.83 -11.61
CA ILE A 128 -0.40 1.12 -12.09
C ILE A 128 0.50 2.09 -12.88
N PHE A 129 -0.06 2.85 -13.83
CA PHE A 129 0.72 3.82 -14.60
C PHE A 129 1.30 4.92 -13.71
N MET A 130 0.52 5.42 -12.75
CA MET A 130 0.99 6.44 -11.82
C MET A 130 2.07 5.88 -10.87
N ALA A 131 1.95 4.64 -10.40
CA ALA A 131 2.98 4.00 -9.58
C ALA A 131 4.30 3.80 -10.33
N LEU A 132 4.24 3.44 -11.62
CA LEU A 132 5.41 3.38 -12.49
C LEU A 132 6.05 4.76 -12.68
N GLU A 133 5.23 5.83 -12.78
CA GLU A 133 5.73 7.21 -12.88
C GLU A 133 6.41 7.65 -11.59
N ILE A 134 5.79 7.39 -10.43
CA ILE A 134 6.34 7.72 -9.12
C ILE A 134 7.71 7.05 -8.93
N GLU A 135 7.82 5.74 -9.16
CA GLU A 135 9.10 5.03 -8.98
C GLU A 135 10.11 5.26 -10.12
N ARG A 136 9.74 5.95 -11.18
CA ARG A 136 10.68 6.46 -12.18
C ARG A 136 11.33 7.77 -11.76
N GLU A 137 10.60 8.63 -11.07
CA GLU A 137 11.04 9.98 -10.71
C GLU A 137 11.65 10.06 -9.30
N TYR A 138 11.33 9.11 -8.40
CA TYR A 138 11.70 9.13 -6.99
C TYR A 138 12.33 7.82 -6.55
N GLU A 139 13.29 7.91 -5.62
CA GLU A 139 13.95 6.73 -5.03
C GLU A 139 13.00 5.98 -4.06
N LYS A 140 13.38 4.77 -3.68
CA LYS A 140 12.55 3.92 -2.81
C LYS A 140 12.25 4.54 -1.45
N GLU A 141 13.23 5.20 -0.85
CA GLU A 141 13.09 5.91 0.42
C GLU A 141 12.11 7.08 0.30
N ASP A 142 12.15 7.83 -0.80
CA ASP A 142 11.20 8.91 -1.07
C ASP A 142 9.77 8.38 -1.17
N VAL A 143 9.58 7.25 -1.87
CA VAL A 143 8.24 6.61 -2.00
C VAL A 143 7.69 6.19 -0.65
N LEU A 144 8.53 5.63 0.24
CA LEU A 144 8.13 5.29 1.61
C LEU A 144 7.79 6.54 2.43
N GLU A 145 8.59 7.60 2.32
CA GLU A 145 8.34 8.89 2.98
C GLU A 145 7.01 9.50 2.54
N PHE A 146 6.75 9.56 1.23
CA PHE A 146 5.48 10.08 0.70
C PHE A 146 4.30 9.22 1.14
N TYR A 147 4.47 7.90 1.15
CA TYR A 147 3.42 6.98 1.57
C TYR A 147 2.95 7.28 2.99
N VAL A 148 3.87 7.36 3.95
CA VAL A 148 3.51 7.56 5.36
C VAL A 148 2.91 8.93 5.65
N ASN A 149 3.23 9.93 4.82
CA ASN A 149 2.66 11.26 4.92
C ASN A 149 1.36 11.44 4.11
N GLY A 150 1.06 10.56 3.16
CA GLY A 150 -0.09 10.69 2.26
C GLY A 150 -1.21 9.68 2.48
N ILE A 151 -1.19 8.88 3.56
CA ILE A 151 -2.21 7.84 3.79
C ILE A 151 -3.06 8.12 5.03
N TYR A 152 -4.23 7.50 5.05
CA TYR A 152 -5.18 7.59 6.15
C TYR A 152 -4.96 6.47 7.18
N TYR A 153 -4.79 6.85 8.46
CA TYR A 153 -4.58 5.96 9.60
C TYR A 153 -5.83 5.72 10.47
N GLY A 154 -7.00 6.17 10.01
CA GLY A 154 -8.23 6.06 10.81
C GLY A 154 -8.37 7.19 11.84
N SER A 155 -9.55 7.31 12.44
CA SER A 155 -9.87 8.29 13.50
C SER A 155 -9.60 9.75 13.14
N GLY A 156 -9.51 10.10 11.85
CA GLY A 156 -9.24 11.45 11.37
C GLY A 156 -7.75 11.76 11.15
N TYR A 157 -6.86 10.79 11.26
CA TYR A 157 -5.42 10.97 11.07
C TYR A 157 -5.00 10.65 9.64
N TYR A 158 -4.43 11.62 8.91
CA TYR A 158 -4.11 11.54 7.48
C TYR A 158 -2.61 11.46 7.16
N ASN A 159 -1.76 11.46 8.19
CA ASN A 159 -0.32 11.26 8.08
C ASN A 159 0.23 10.54 9.32
N ILE A 160 1.49 10.14 9.27
CA ILE A 160 2.14 9.39 10.35
C ILE A 160 2.30 10.22 11.62
N TYR A 161 2.53 11.55 11.51
CA TYR A 161 2.68 12.43 12.65
C TYR A 161 1.38 12.52 13.45
N ASP A 162 0.29 12.85 12.79
CA ASP A 162 -1.04 12.90 13.38
C ASP A 162 -1.41 11.57 14.04
N ALA A 163 -1.12 10.47 13.35
CA ALA A 163 -1.42 9.14 13.85
C ALA A 163 -0.60 8.79 15.08
N SER A 164 0.71 9.05 15.08
CA SER A 164 1.59 8.80 16.23
C SER A 164 1.19 9.66 17.43
N MET A 165 0.99 10.95 17.22
CA MET A 165 0.51 11.86 18.27
C MET A 165 -0.88 11.47 18.78
N GLY A 166 -1.78 11.11 17.88
CA GLY A 166 -3.17 10.84 18.23
C GLY A 166 -3.41 9.49 18.89
N TYR A 167 -2.60 8.48 18.61
CA TYR A 167 -2.69 7.15 19.20
C TYR A 167 -1.76 6.97 20.42
N PHE A 168 -0.55 7.55 20.38
CA PHE A 168 0.49 7.27 21.38
C PHE A 168 0.93 8.52 22.16
N GLY A 169 0.57 9.74 21.70
CA GLY A 169 1.00 11.00 22.32
C GLY A 169 2.49 11.30 22.14
N LYS A 170 3.11 10.77 21.08
CA LYS A 170 4.55 10.87 20.80
C LYS A 170 4.79 11.25 19.35
N ALA A 171 5.91 11.90 19.06
CA ALA A 171 6.40 12.09 17.71
C ALA A 171 6.78 10.75 17.07
N PRO A 172 6.74 10.62 15.73
CA PRO A 172 7.12 9.37 15.03
C PRO A 172 8.50 8.85 15.44
N SER A 173 9.50 9.72 15.64
CA SER A 173 10.86 9.35 16.05
C SER A 173 10.97 8.75 17.46
N GLU A 174 9.94 8.93 18.30
CA GLU A 174 9.88 8.44 19.67
C GLU A 174 9.10 7.13 19.79
N MET A 175 8.50 6.63 18.71
CA MET A 175 7.79 5.36 18.71
C MET A 175 8.74 4.20 18.99
N ASN A 176 8.34 3.30 19.89
CA ASN A 176 9.02 2.03 20.10
C ASN A 176 8.60 0.97 19.07
N ASP A 177 9.26 -0.19 19.08
CA ASP A 177 9.02 -1.27 18.12
C ASP A 177 7.58 -1.78 18.14
N TYR A 178 6.95 -1.83 19.33
CA TYR A 178 5.55 -2.21 19.47
C TYR A 178 4.62 -1.18 18.81
N GLU A 179 4.82 0.11 19.05
CA GLU A 179 4.03 1.19 18.48
C GLU A 179 4.21 1.27 16.95
N CYS A 180 5.45 1.11 16.46
CA CYS A 180 5.75 1.06 15.03
C CYS A 180 5.00 -0.07 14.32
N THR A 181 5.12 -1.30 14.82
CA THR A 181 4.52 -2.48 14.20
C THR A 181 2.99 -2.48 14.30
N LEU A 182 2.43 -1.89 15.36
CA LEU A 182 1.00 -1.71 15.54
C LEU A 182 0.44 -0.68 14.54
N LEU A 183 1.11 0.48 14.41
CA LEU A 183 0.68 1.55 13.53
C LEU A 183 0.68 1.14 12.06
N VAL A 184 1.69 0.37 11.63
CA VAL A 184 1.77 -0.20 10.28
C VAL A 184 0.55 -1.05 9.90
N GLY A 185 -0.08 -1.71 10.86
CA GLY A 185 -1.25 -2.55 10.60
C GLY A 185 -2.52 -1.78 10.26
N ILE A 186 -2.64 -0.51 10.66
CA ILE A 186 -3.90 0.26 10.61
C ILE A 186 -4.33 0.62 9.18
N PRO A 187 -3.45 1.11 8.27
CA PRO A 187 -3.85 1.58 6.93
C PRO A 187 -4.51 0.52 6.03
N ASN A 188 -4.33 -0.75 6.32
CA ASN A 188 -4.97 -1.85 5.58
C ASN A 188 -6.51 -1.75 5.59
N ALA A 189 -7.10 -1.41 6.75
CA ALA A 189 -8.53 -1.11 6.90
C ALA A 189 -8.73 -0.11 8.06
N PRO A 190 -8.48 1.20 7.83
CA PRO A 190 -8.34 2.18 8.91
C PRO A 190 -9.59 2.32 9.80
N SER A 191 -10.79 2.17 9.22
CA SER A 191 -12.04 2.21 9.98
C SER A 191 -12.25 0.97 10.86
N ILE A 192 -11.58 -0.15 10.55
CA ILE A 192 -11.69 -1.41 11.29
C ILE A 192 -10.57 -1.52 12.33
N TYR A 193 -9.34 -1.17 11.94
CA TYR A 193 -8.14 -1.36 12.77
C TYR A 193 -7.74 -0.12 13.58
N SER A 194 -8.54 0.96 13.55
CA SER A 194 -8.27 2.12 14.41
C SER A 194 -8.23 1.72 15.88
N LEU A 195 -7.18 2.11 16.60
CA LEU A 195 -7.01 1.84 18.03
C LEU A 195 -8.10 2.48 18.90
N LYS A 196 -8.72 3.58 18.44
CA LYS A 196 -9.84 4.22 19.15
C LYS A 196 -11.17 3.50 18.95
N VAL A 197 -11.27 2.63 17.93
CA VAL A 197 -12.53 1.94 17.57
C VAL A 197 -12.45 0.47 17.97
N ASN A 198 -11.41 -0.25 17.53
CA ASN A 198 -11.27 -1.69 17.76
C ASN A 198 -9.82 -2.06 18.12
N PRO A 199 -9.34 -1.75 19.33
CA PRO A 199 -7.97 -2.05 19.73
C PRO A 199 -7.60 -3.54 19.60
N ASP A 200 -8.52 -4.45 19.92
CA ASP A 200 -8.28 -5.90 19.81
C ASP A 200 -8.03 -6.35 18.36
N LEU A 201 -8.76 -5.78 17.40
CA LEU A 201 -8.53 -6.06 15.97
C LEU A 201 -7.22 -5.45 15.47
N ALA A 202 -6.84 -4.26 15.96
CA ALA A 202 -5.55 -3.65 15.68
C ALA A 202 -4.39 -4.56 16.15
N HIS A 203 -4.47 -5.08 17.38
CA HIS A 203 -3.48 -6.02 17.90
C HIS A 203 -3.43 -7.34 17.13
N LYS A 204 -4.59 -7.87 16.73
CA LYS A 204 -4.64 -9.06 15.87
C LYS A 204 -3.96 -8.78 14.51
N ARG A 205 -4.15 -7.59 13.94
CA ARG A 205 -3.48 -7.19 12.70
C ARG A 205 -1.98 -7.01 12.92
N GLN A 206 -1.54 -6.44 14.05
CA GLN A 206 -0.13 -6.35 14.43
C GLN A 206 0.52 -7.73 14.48
N SER A 207 -0.14 -8.74 15.06
CA SER A 207 0.39 -10.12 15.05
C SER A 207 0.69 -10.60 13.63
N LYS A 208 -0.17 -10.24 12.65
CA LYS A 208 0.09 -10.56 11.23
C LYS A 208 1.28 -9.81 10.67
N VAL A 209 1.48 -8.54 11.06
CA VAL A 209 2.67 -7.76 10.69
C VAL A 209 3.94 -8.46 11.19
N LEU A 210 3.97 -8.82 12.48
CA LEU A 210 5.11 -9.52 13.08
C LEU A 210 5.38 -10.88 12.43
N GLU A 211 4.34 -11.68 12.11
CA GLU A 211 4.48 -12.91 11.34
C GLU A 211 5.19 -12.67 9.99
N CYS A 212 4.75 -11.64 9.25
CA CYS A 212 5.36 -11.29 7.96
C CYS A 212 6.84 -10.85 8.11
N MET A 213 7.16 -10.10 9.18
CA MET A 213 8.54 -9.70 9.47
C MET A 213 9.44 -10.90 9.78
N VAL A 214 8.94 -11.88 10.54
CA VAL A 214 9.67 -13.13 10.83
C VAL A 214 9.83 -13.97 9.56
N GLU A 215 8.78 -14.15 8.76
CA GLU A 215 8.84 -14.90 7.50
C GLU A 215 9.88 -14.33 6.51
N LEU A 216 10.12 -13.02 6.56
CA LEU A 216 11.08 -12.32 5.69
C LEU A 216 12.42 -12.03 6.36
N GLU A 217 12.66 -12.59 7.55
CA GLU A 217 13.92 -12.49 8.29
C GLU A 217 14.30 -11.03 8.67
N TYR A 218 13.32 -10.12 8.77
CA TYR A 218 13.55 -8.77 9.31
C TYR A 218 13.78 -8.79 10.83
N ILE A 219 13.09 -9.70 11.53
CA ILE A 219 13.25 -9.95 12.96
C ILE A 219 13.22 -11.46 13.24
N SER A 220 13.78 -11.88 14.36
CA SER A 220 13.65 -13.25 14.86
C SER A 220 12.30 -13.49 15.55
N GLN A 221 11.93 -14.76 15.77
CA GLN A 221 10.71 -15.09 16.54
C GLN A 221 10.77 -14.56 17.97
N ASP A 222 11.94 -14.61 18.64
CA ASP A 222 12.11 -14.11 19.99
C ASP A 222 11.91 -12.59 20.10
N GLU A 223 12.35 -11.84 19.08
CA GLU A 223 12.09 -10.39 18.98
C GLU A 223 10.59 -10.11 18.75
N ALA A 224 9.93 -10.84 17.85
CA ALA A 224 8.51 -10.72 17.63
C ALA A 224 7.70 -11.00 18.92
N ASP A 225 8.06 -12.05 19.66
CA ASP A 225 7.43 -12.39 20.95
C ASP A 225 7.66 -11.31 22.00
N THR A 226 8.84 -10.67 21.99
CA THR A 226 9.18 -9.57 22.90
C THR A 226 8.38 -8.31 22.57
N ILE A 227 8.31 -7.94 21.30
CA ILE A 227 7.48 -6.81 20.82
C ILE A 227 6.01 -7.01 21.22
N ASN A 228 5.46 -8.21 20.99
CA ASN A 228 4.07 -8.51 21.31
C ASN A 228 3.73 -8.49 22.82
N LYS A 229 4.73 -8.65 23.71
CA LYS A 229 4.57 -8.57 25.17
C LYS A 229 4.60 -7.12 25.71
N ASN A 230 5.11 -6.17 24.94
CA ASN A 230 5.28 -4.77 25.38
C ASN A 230 4.02 -3.92 25.16
N LYS A 231 2.84 -4.52 25.37
CA LYS A 231 1.52 -3.84 25.28
C LYS A 231 1.37 -2.69 26.26
#